data_2cb221bf73158fd6d9a30c0899eb3dbb
#
_entry.id   2cb221bf73158fd6d9a30c0899eb3dbb
#
_cell.length_a   1.000
_cell.length_b   1.000
_cell.length_c   1.000
_cell.angle_alpha   90.00
_cell.angle_beta   90.00
_cell.angle_gamma   90.00
#
_symmetry.space_group_name_H-M   'P 1'
#
loop_
_entity.id
_entity.type
_entity.pdbx_description
1 polymer ?
#
loop_
_entity_poly.entity_id
_entity_poly.type
_entity_poly.pdbx_seq_one_letter_code
_entity_poly.pdbx_strand_id
1 'polypeptide(L)'
;MKIKFHQLTMALATATALVACQPQGSNLRLEHQGDTLTIVHITNPSKYLILPIQESCGEAKVKLDTGSPADVAMDVRLAKDSVEYYVPFVLPQGVKEATIKISRMASDAICWDSIRLSDTFDTTNTDYYRPVYHHTPLYGWMNDANGLVYKDGEYHLYFQYNPYGSKWGNMHWGHSVSRDLIHWEHLAPAIARDTLGQIFSGSSVVDKNNSAGYGKDALIAFYTSASDEHGQIQCMAYSTDNGRTYTKYEKNPILTPFDGLKDFRDPKVFWYEPAQKWYMIVSADKNMRFYSSSDMKNWEYLSQFGEGYGVQPNQFECPDFVQLPVDGNKDNMKWVMIVNINPGCPFGGSATEYFVGDFDGKEFKCDNDKSVTKWLDFGKDHYATVCFSNTGDRTIAVPWMSNWQYANVTPIRQYRGANALPRELSLYTKDGEIYMAANAVKETEGLRKGTTDVNDFTLTDEHLVSPLATGTEGACELEMDVTPNKAQTVGFQLLNGKGEKVDIYLDLKSGRIVMDRSQSGLTAFGEKSEPHFKETDDHRKVLSVNYVNDFALGTWAPLSLCEGKTYHLDVFVDKCSVEIFVDSGRIAMTNLVFPTQPYNALRFYTQGGEAEVKNLKVHQLGL
;
A
#
# COMPACT_ATOMS: atom_id res chain seq x y z
N MET A 1 84.51 8.55 26.78
CA MET A 1 83.24 7.89 27.08
C MET A 1 82.34 8.11 25.87
N LYS A 2 82.12 7.06 25.02
CA LYS A 2 81.45 7.12 23.73
C LYS A 2 79.99 6.84 23.88
N ILE A 3 79.12 7.73 23.46
CA ILE A 3 77.69 7.55 23.41
C ILE A 3 77.33 7.07 21.99
N LYS A 4 76.70 5.88 21.88
CA LYS A 4 76.24 5.30 20.63
C LYS A 4 74.81 5.79 20.37
N PHE A 5 74.57 6.42 19.21
CA PHE A 5 73.22 6.68 18.67
C PHE A 5 72.71 5.40 18.04
N HIS A 6 71.49 4.98 18.44
CA HIS A 6 70.72 3.98 17.74
C HIS A 6 69.79 4.68 16.78
N GLN A 7 69.94 4.38 15.49
CA GLN A 7 69.01 4.74 14.44
C GLN A 7 67.78 3.83 14.51
N LEU A 8 66.62 4.44 14.66
CA LEU A 8 65.31 3.76 14.55
C LEU A 8 64.88 3.86 13.08
N THR A 9 64.91 2.71 12.37
CA THR A 9 64.43 2.58 11.00
C THR A 9 62.92 2.41 11.05
N MET A 10 62.16 3.40 10.60
CA MET A 10 60.71 3.31 10.34
C MET A 10 60.51 2.54 9.05
N ALA A 11 59.93 1.35 9.13
CA ALA A 11 59.47 0.61 7.97
C ALA A 11 58.13 1.17 7.51
N LEU A 12 58.14 1.82 6.33
CA LEU A 12 56.93 2.24 5.61
C LEU A 12 56.34 0.98 4.96
N ALA A 13 55.24 0.48 5.50
CA ALA A 13 54.44 -0.56 4.86
C ALA A 13 53.65 0.09 3.69
N THR A 14 54.12 -0.06 2.50
CA THR A 14 53.39 0.24 1.26
C THR A 14 52.29 -0.82 1.09
N ALA A 15 51.03 -0.44 1.34
CA ALA A 15 49.90 -1.25 0.93
C ALA A 15 49.82 -1.22 -0.62
N THR A 16 50.18 -2.31 -1.24
CA THR A 16 49.96 -2.54 -2.66
C THR A 16 48.46 -2.75 -2.88
N ALA A 17 47.80 -1.72 -3.45
CA ALA A 17 46.47 -1.87 -3.99
C ALA A 17 46.50 -2.82 -5.19
N LEU A 18 45.82 -3.94 -5.09
CA LEU A 18 45.57 -4.80 -6.27
C LEU A 18 44.59 -4.07 -7.18
N VAL A 19 45.13 -3.43 -8.24
CA VAL A 19 44.33 -2.89 -9.32
C VAL A 19 43.92 -4.06 -10.21
N ALA A 20 42.68 -4.47 -10.11
CA ALA A 20 42.09 -5.38 -11.09
C ALA A 20 42.00 -4.64 -12.43
N CYS A 21 42.73 -5.11 -13.44
CA CYS A 21 42.66 -4.59 -14.80
C CYS A 21 41.28 -4.90 -15.39
N GLN A 22 40.43 -3.89 -15.51
CA GLN A 22 39.27 -3.94 -16.39
C GLN A 22 39.62 -3.49 -17.81
N PRO A 23 38.87 -3.91 -18.87
CA PRO A 23 39.15 -3.55 -20.24
C PRO A 23 39.18 -2.04 -20.44
N GLN A 24 40.14 -1.53 -21.16
CA GLN A 24 40.21 -0.12 -21.58
C GLN A 24 38.93 0.27 -22.33
N GLY A 25 38.13 1.15 -21.76
CA GLY A 25 36.95 1.72 -22.43
C GLY A 25 35.65 1.77 -21.61
N SER A 26 35.60 1.27 -20.37
CA SER A 26 34.38 1.36 -19.57
C SER A 26 34.34 2.69 -18.79
N ASN A 27 33.22 3.43 -18.92
CA ASN A 27 32.94 4.63 -18.12
C ASN A 27 32.72 4.31 -16.62
N LEU A 28 32.91 3.07 -16.18
CA LEU A 28 32.74 2.59 -14.84
C LEU A 28 33.99 1.85 -14.34
N ARG A 29 34.54 2.27 -13.21
CA ARG A 29 35.70 1.66 -12.57
C ARG A 29 35.36 1.37 -11.08
N LEU A 30 35.64 0.18 -10.64
CA LEU A 30 35.49 -0.25 -9.24
C LEU A 30 36.86 -0.14 -8.53
N GLU A 31 36.82 0.36 -7.29
CA GLU A 31 37.97 0.44 -6.41
C GLU A 31 37.58 -0.12 -5.04
N HIS A 32 38.03 -1.33 -4.75
CA HIS A 32 37.80 -1.98 -3.45
C HIS A 32 38.78 -1.42 -2.41
N GLN A 33 38.24 -0.90 -1.31
CA GLN A 33 38.99 -0.38 -0.17
C GLN A 33 38.75 -1.27 1.05
N GLY A 34 39.61 -2.26 1.24
CA GLY A 34 39.40 -3.34 2.22
C GLY A 34 38.26 -4.28 1.82
N ASP A 35 37.68 -4.98 2.80
CA ASP A 35 36.78 -6.12 2.53
C ASP A 35 35.34 -5.71 2.25
N THR A 36 34.91 -4.51 2.66
CA THR A 36 33.47 -4.14 2.67
C THR A 36 33.16 -2.75 2.14
N LEU A 37 34.13 -2.01 1.61
CA LEU A 37 33.94 -0.71 0.99
C LEU A 37 34.40 -0.73 -0.46
N THR A 38 33.54 -0.31 -1.37
CA THR A 38 33.85 -0.13 -2.79
C THR A 38 33.48 1.27 -3.24
N ILE A 39 34.41 1.91 -3.93
CA ILE A 39 34.16 3.19 -4.61
C ILE A 39 33.91 2.88 -6.08
N VAL A 40 32.77 3.31 -6.59
CA VAL A 40 32.40 3.21 -7.99
C VAL A 40 32.66 4.57 -8.63
N HIS A 41 33.69 4.65 -9.47
CA HIS A 41 34.02 5.85 -10.25
C HIS A 41 33.32 5.76 -11.60
N ILE A 42 32.59 6.80 -11.95
CA ILE A 42 31.81 6.87 -13.19
C ILE A 42 32.23 8.12 -13.95
N THR A 43 32.62 7.95 -15.24
CA THR A 43 32.89 9.04 -16.17
C THR A 43 31.76 9.13 -17.20
N ASN A 44 31.29 10.34 -17.51
CA ASN A 44 30.13 10.57 -18.37
C ASN A 44 28.96 9.67 -18.02
N PRO A 45 28.34 9.86 -16.82
CA PRO A 45 27.32 8.95 -16.30
C PRO A 45 26.13 8.83 -17.24
N SER A 46 25.69 7.59 -17.50
CA SER A 46 24.38 7.28 -18.04
C SER A 46 23.29 7.65 -17.04
N LYS A 47 22.01 7.53 -17.42
CA LYS A 47 20.88 7.87 -16.56
C LYS A 47 20.85 7.03 -15.27
N TYR A 48 21.28 5.77 -15.36
CA TYR A 48 21.20 4.82 -14.25
C TYR A 48 22.51 4.05 -14.03
N LEU A 49 22.79 3.76 -12.77
CA LEU A 49 23.60 2.63 -12.34
C LEU A 49 22.65 1.48 -12.03
N ILE A 50 22.73 0.38 -12.76
CA ILE A 50 21.89 -0.79 -12.58
C ILE A 50 22.51 -1.67 -11.49
N LEU A 51 21.73 -1.90 -10.43
CA LEU A 51 22.15 -2.64 -9.23
C LEU A 51 21.50 -4.03 -9.21
N PRO A 52 22.28 -5.11 -9.11
CA PRO A 52 21.78 -6.48 -8.98
C PRO A 52 21.35 -6.75 -7.54
N ILE A 53 20.18 -7.35 -7.35
CA ILE A 53 19.54 -7.58 -6.05
C ILE A 53 19.48 -9.07 -5.73
N GLN A 54 19.68 -9.37 -4.44
CA GLN A 54 19.40 -10.66 -3.81
C GLN A 54 18.68 -10.41 -2.49
N GLU A 55 17.39 -10.73 -2.42
CA GLU A 55 16.54 -10.36 -1.28
C GLU A 55 16.94 -11.02 0.06
N SER A 56 17.60 -12.15 0.00
CA SER A 56 18.10 -12.88 1.20
C SER A 56 19.37 -12.25 1.79
N CYS A 57 20.02 -11.31 1.09
CA CYS A 57 21.22 -10.64 1.58
C CYS A 57 20.92 -9.54 2.61
N GLY A 58 21.93 -9.25 3.42
CA GLY A 58 21.95 -8.04 4.25
C GLY A 58 22.02 -6.77 3.40
N GLU A 59 21.67 -5.64 4.01
CA GLU A 59 21.64 -4.33 3.35
C GLU A 59 23.04 -3.72 3.25
N ALA A 60 23.48 -3.45 2.04
CA ALA A 60 24.58 -2.55 1.75
C ALA A 60 24.09 -1.10 1.83
N LYS A 61 25.00 -0.16 2.08
CA LYS A 61 24.73 1.28 2.01
C LYS A 61 25.26 1.82 0.68
N VAL A 62 24.37 2.25 -0.19
CA VAL A 62 24.69 2.85 -1.50
C VAL A 62 24.46 4.36 -1.45
N LYS A 63 25.51 5.14 -1.68
CA LYS A 63 25.45 6.59 -1.54
C LYS A 63 26.10 7.28 -2.75
N LEU A 64 25.37 8.20 -3.38
CA LEU A 64 25.99 9.18 -4.27
C LEU A 64 26.87 10.11 -3.42
N ASP A 65 28.15 10.16 -3.70
CA ASP A 65 29.12 10.96 -2.95
C ASP A 65 29.45 12.24 -3.72
N THR A 66 28.77 13.32 -3.37
CA THR A 66 29.03 14.66 -3.90
C THR A 66 29.94 15.47 -2.99
N GLY A 67 30.29 14.92 -1.81
CA GLY A 67 30.99 15.62 -0.74
C GLY A 67 30.05 16.51 0.09
N SER A 68 28.75 16.48 -0.18
CA SER A 68 27.75 17.24 0.56
C SER A 68 27.33 16.51 1.86
N PRO A 69 27.13 17.24 2.97
CA PRO A 69 26.51 16.65 4.15
C PRO A 69 25.05 16.22 3.91
N ALA A 70 24.42 16.69 2.82
CA ALA A 70 23.08 16.29 2.40
C ALA A 70 23.04 14.95 1.67
N ASP A 71 24.17 14.33 1.35
CA ASP A 71 24.22 13.02 0.68
C ASP A 71 23.67 11.92 1.61
N VAL A 72 22.63 11.22 1.19
CA VAL A 72 21.96 10.16 1.95
C VAL A 72 22.28 8.80 1.36
N ALA A 73 22.58 7.84 2.24
CA ALA A 73 22.79 6.46 1.83
C ALA A 73 21.45 5.71 1.76
N MET A 74 21.29 4.90 0.70
CA MET A 74 20.17 3.99 0.52
C MET A 74 20.53 2.58 0.96
N ASP A 75 19.58 1.89 1.56
CA ASP A 75 19.72 0.50 1.97
C ASP A 75 19.36 -0.40 0.79
N VAL A 76 20.35 -1.17 0.30
CA VAL A 76 20.18 -1.98 -0.91
C VAL A 76 20.69 -3.40 -0.67
N ARG A 77 19.84 -4.40 -0.90
CA ARG A 77 20.22 -5.82 -0.79
C ARG A 77 20.95 -6.29 -2.05
N LEU A 78 22.20 -5.81 -2.21
CA LEU A 78 23.03 -6.19 -3.36
C LEU A 78 23.32 -7.70 -3.38
N ALA A 79 23.40 -8.25 -4.60
CA ALA A 79 23.62 -9.67 -4.80
C ALA A 79 25.02 -10.10 -4.34
N LYS A 80 25.06 -11.03 -3.36
CA LYS A 80 26.28 -11.63 -2.86
C LYS A 80 26.62 -12.92 -3.61
N ASP A 81 25.64 -13.82 -3.76
CA ASP A 81 25.83 -15.18 -4.26
C ASP A 81 25.00 -15.47 -5.53
N SER A 82 23.89 -14.77 -5.76
CA SER A 82 23.01 -14.92 -6.92
C SER A 82 22.26 -13.62 -7.23
N VAL A 83 21.99 -13.34 -8.49
CA VAL A 83 21.18 -12.19 -8.90
C VAL A 83 19.74 -12.66 -9.11
N GLU A 84 18.79 -12.08 -8.35
CA GLU A 84 17.37 -12.38 -8.48
C GLU A 84 16.66 -11.43 -9.44
N TYR A 85 16.99 -10.13 -9.37
CA TYR A 85 16.50 -9.07 -10.26
C TYR A 85 17.41 -7.83 -10.19
N TYR A 86 17.05 -6.79 -10.92
CA TYR A 86 17.80 -5.53 -10.96
C TYR A 86 16.91 -4.34 -10.57
N VAL A 87 17.56 -3.29 -10.04
CA VAL A 87 16.93 -1.98 -9.80
C VAL A 87 17.80 -0.86 -10.34
N PRO A 88 17.22 0.28 -10.79
CA PRO A 88 17.97 1.43 -11.26
C PRO A 88 18.29 2.38 -10.11
N PHE A 89 19.53 2.79 -9.98
CA PHE A 89 19.95 3.91 -9.14
C PHE A 89 20.16 5.11 -10.04
N VAL A 90 19.40 6.18 -9.83
CA VAL A 90 19.42 7.38 -10.68
C VAL A 90 20.73 8.13 -10.46
N LEU A 91 21.43 8.44 -11.55
CA LEU A 91 22.68 9.19 -11.54
C LEU A 91 22.44 10.66 -11.93
N PRO A 92 23.28 11.59 -11.42
CA PRO A 92 23.21 12.99 -11.81
C PRO A 92 23.50 13.14 -13.31
N GLN A 93 22.70 13.95 -13.99
CA GLN A 93 22.85 14.22 -15.41
C GLN A 93 23.62 15.53 -15.65
N GLY A 94 24.30 15.62 -16.79
CA GLY A 94 25.06 16.81 -17.19
C GLY A 94 26.39 17.02 -16.45
N VAL A 95 26.81 16.04 -15.64
CA VAL A 95 28.13 16.04 -14.99
C VAL A 95 29.12 15.15 -15.74
N LYS A 96 30.40 15.47 -15.64
CA LYS A 96 31.47 14.66 -16.28
C LYS A 96 31.82 13.42 -15.46
N GLU A 97 31.67 13.51 -14.15
CA GLU A 97 32.07 12.46 -13.21
C GLU A 97 31.03 12.33 -12.10
N ALA A 98 30.82 11.10 -11.61
CA ALA A 98 30.06 10.79 -10.44
C ALA A 98 30.77 9.69 -9.64
N THR A 99 30.62 9.76 -8.33
CA THR A 99 31.20 8.76 -7.41
C THR A 99 30.07 8.16 -6.57
N ILE A 100 30.02 6.83 -6.51
CA ILE A 100 29.12 6.09 -5.63
C ILE A 100 29.95 5.35 -4.59
N LYS A 101 29.65 5.55 -3.33
CA LYS A 101 30.22 4.76 -2.22
C LYS A 101 29.26 3.63 -1.86
N ILE A 102 29.76 2.41 -1.88
CA ILE A 102 29.02 1.21 -1.48
C ILE A 102 29.77 0.57 -0.30
N SER A 103 29.13 0.54 0.85
CA SER A 103 29.69 -0.08 2.05
C SER A 103 28.83 -1.25 2.54
N ARG A 104 29.39 -2.10 3.40
CA ARG A 104 28.77 -3.33 3.92
C ARG A 104 28.51 -4.40 2.85
N MET A 105 29.30 -4.42 1.76
CA MET A 105 29.26 -5.46 0.73
C MET A 105 30.66 -6.02 0.52
N ALA A 106 30.75 -7.34 0.54
CA ALA A 106 32.02 -8.04 0.38
C ALA A 106 32.65 -7.76 -0.99
N SER A 107 33.96 -7.61 -1.02
CA SER A 107 34.72 -7.29 -2.25
C SER A 107 34.72 -8.43 -3.27
N ASP A 108 34.37 -9.64 -2.86
CA ASP A 108 34.24 -10.84 -3.71
C ASP A 108 32.80 -11.19 -4.10
N ALA A 109 31.82 -10.31 -3.79
CA ALA A 109 30.42 -10.52 -4.11
C ALA A 109 30.17 -10.45 -5.63
N ILE A 110 29.24 -11.27 -6.14
CA ILE A 110 28.93 -11.33 -7.58
C ILE A 110 28.30 -10.06 -8.13
N CYS A 111 27.77 -9.17 -7.28
CA CYS A 111 27.19 -7.91 -7.70
C CYS A 111 28.20 -7.07 -8.50
N TRP A 112 29.49 -7.16 -8.21
CA TRP A 112 30.53 -6.35 -8.89
C TRP A 112 30.67 -6.69 -10.37
N ASP A 113 30.42 -7.94 -10.76
CA ASP A 113 30.43 -8.39 -12.16
C ASP A 113 29.15 -7.99 -12.92
N SER A 114 28.10 -7.62 -12.20
CA SER A 114 26.76 -7.35 -12.74
C SER A 114 26.33 -5.88 -12.70
N ILE A 115 27.02 -5.05 -11.92
CA ILE A 115 26.80 -3.59 -11.91
C ILE A 115 27.17 -3.01 -13.26
N ARG A 116 26.29 -2.17 -13.83
CA ARG A 116 26.51 -1.56 -15.14
C ARG A 116 25.81 -0.22 -15.28
N LEU A 117 26.29 0.62 -16.18
CA LEU A 117 25.63 1.85 -16.60
C LEU A 117 24.58 1.56 -17.68
N SER A 118 23.47 2.30 -17.66
CA SER A 118 22.43 2.24 -18.69
C SER A 118 21.65 3.54 -18.77
N ASP A 119 21.23 3.94 -19.97
CA ASP A 119 20.31 5.06 -20.18
C ASP A 119 18.84 4.62 -20.09
N THR A 120 18.59 3.32 -20.09
CA THR A 120 17.26 2.72 -19.99
C THR A 120 17.21 1.70 -18.88
N PHE A 121 16.03 1.51 -18.31
CA PHE A 121 15.71 0.41 -17.40
C PHE A 121 14.42 -0.25 -17.90
N ASP A 122 14.48 -1.56 -18.07
CA ASP A 122 13.32 -2.33 -18.48
C ASP A 122 12.32 -2.42 -17.32
N THR A 123 11.18 -1.78 -17.48
CA THR A 123 10.05 -1.79 -16.54
C THR A 123 8.96 -2.77 -16.96
N THR A 124 9.14 -3.49 -18.08
CA THR A 124 8.23 -4.58 -18.47
C THR A 124 8.45 -5.75 -17.52
N ASN A 125 7.66 -5.78 -16.49
CA ASN A 125 7.75 -6.80 -15.45
C ASN A 125 7.15 -8.10 -15.95
N THR A 126 7.93 -9.17 -15.94
CA THR A 126 7.53 -10.52 -16.36
C THR A 126 7.09 -11.40 -15.19
N ASP A 127 6.95 -10.85 -13.98
CA ASP A 127 6.41 -11.60 -12.84
C ASP A 127 5.03 -12.15 -13.20
N TYR A 128 4.86 -13.45 -12.99
CA TYR A 128 3.62 -14.15 -13.33
C TYR A 128 2.40 -13.51 -12.65
N TYR A 129 2.56 -13.03 -11.41
CA TYR A 129 1.48 -12.45 -10.62
C TYR A 129 1.31 -10.94 -10.78
N ARG A 130 1.89 -10.31 -11.81
CA ARG A 130 1.56 -8.90 -12.09
C ARG A 130 0.08 -8.80 -12.45
N PRO A 131 -0.71 -8.00 -11.71
CA PRO A 131 -2.12 -7.80 -12.00
C PRO A 131 -2.37 -7.29 -13.42
N VAL A 132 -3.52 -7.66 -13.98
CA VAL A 132 -3.95 -7.17 -15.29
C VAL A 132 -4.43 -5.73 -15.20
N TYR A 133 -5.15 -5.37 -14.13
CA TYR A 133 -5.79 -4.06 -14.02
C TYR A 133 -5.55 -3.31 -12.69
N HIS A 134 -5.08 -3.97 -11.63
CA HIS A 134 -4.76 -3.25 -10.40
C HIS A 134 -3.48 -2.42 -10.53
N HIS A 135 -3.47 -1.24 -9.91
CA HIS A 135 -2.30 -0.40 -9.83
C HIS A 135 -1.20 -1.06 -8.99
N THR A 136 0.03 -1.09 -9.54
CA THR A 136 1.24 -1.59 -8.88
C THR A 136 2.40 -0.66 -9.20
N PRO A 137 3.48 -0.63 -8.43
CA PRO A 137 4.69 0.06 -8.88
C PRO A 137 5.28 -0.68 -10.08
N LEU A 138 5.99 0.02 -10.96
CA LEU A 138 6.68 -0.61 -12.09
C LEU A 138 7.74 -1.61 -11.62
N TYR A 139 8.41 -1.31 -10.51
CA TYR A 139 9.39 -2.13 -9.81
C TYR A 139 9.50 -1.65 -8.36
N GLY A 140 10.16 -2.43 -7.52
CA GLY A 140 10.36 -2.05 -6.12
C GLY A 140 9.17 -2.39 -5.22
N TRP A 141 9.10 -1.75 -4.08
CA TRP A 141 8.07 -1.96 -3.07
C TRP A 141 7.07 -0.82 -3.02
N MET A 142 5.78 -1.14 -2.83
CA MET A 142 4.79 -0.16 -2.40
C MET A 142 3.94 -0.67 -1.23
N ASN A 143 3.51 0.26 -0.37
CA ASN A 143 2.46 0.04 0.62
C ASN A 143 1.45 1.19 0.57
N ASP A 144 1.21 1.92 1.64
CA ASP A 144 0.14 2.90 1.81
C ASP A 144 -0.04 3.83 0.62
N ALA A 145 -1.27 4.05 0.20
CA ALA A 145 -1.63 5.19 -0.62
C ALA A 145 -1.40 6.48 0.16
N ASN A 146 -0.83 7.48 -0.49
CA ASN A 146 -0.50 8.77 0.10
C ASN A 146 -1.00 9.92 -0.75
N GLY A 147 -1.19 11.06 -0.13
CA GLY A 147 -1.35 12.32 -0.85
C GLY A 147 -2.45 12.36 -1.90
N LEU A 148 -3.49 11.52 -1.77
CA LEU A 148 -4.53 11.37 -2.77
C LEU A 148 -5.26 12.71 -2.99
N VAL A 149 -5.19 13.23 -4.22
CA VAL A 149 -5.81 14.51 -4.57
C VAL A 149 -6.27 14.53 -6.04
N TYR A 150 -7.46 15.10 -6.27
CA TYR A 150 -7.95 15.36 -7.61
C TYR A 150 -7.70 16.82 -7.99
N LYS A 151 -7.06 17.04 -9.13
CA LYS A 151 -6.81 18.40 -9.64
C LYS A 151 -6.75 18.43 -11.16
N ASP A 152 -7.41 19.41 -11.76
CA ASP A 152 -7.37 19.70 -13.20
C ASP A 152 -7.61 18.47 -14.11
N GLY A 153 -8.55 17.60 -13.71
CA GLY A 153 -8.94 16.42 -14.46
C GLY A 153 -8.04 15.20 -14.22
N GLU A 154 -7.11 15.26 -13.26
CA GLU A 154 -6.23 14.16 -12.91
C GLU A 154 -6.40 13.77 -11.44
N TYR A 155 -6.48 12.46 -11.19
CA TYR A 155 -6.33 11.84 -9.88
C TYR A 155 -4.85 11.58 -9.65
N HIS A 156 -4.26 12.21 -8.63
CA HIS A 156 -2.88 11.97 -8.23
C HIS A 156 -2.87 10.93 -7.11
N LEU A 157 -2.21 9.82 -7.34
CA LEU A 157 -1.98 8.77 -6.37
C LEU A 157 -0.49 8.72 -6.07
N TYR A 158 -0.15 9.09 -4.84
CA TYR A 158 1.19 8.85 -4.30
C TYR A 158 1.13 7.61 -3.43
N PHE A 159 2.28 7.01 -3.18
CA PHE A 159 2.37 5.80 -2.38
C PHE A 159 3.73 5.67 -1.70
N GLN A 160 3.76 4.97 -0.58
CA GLN A 160 5.00 4.58 0.06
C GLN A 160 5.81 3.71 -0.88
N TYR A 161 7.05 4.11 -1.17
CA TYR A 161 7.82 3.53 -2.25
C TYR A 161 9.28 3.29 -1.87
N ASN A 162 9.75 2.05 -2.09
CA ASN A 162 11.18 1.74 -2.11
C ASN A 162 11.62 1.43 -3.55
N PRO A 163 12.35 2.31 -4.22
CA PRO A 163 12.83 2.06 -5.58
C PRO A 163 14.06 1.15 -5.66
N TYR A 164 14.63 0.77 -4.52
CA TYR A 164 15.90 0.03 -4.45
C TYR A 164 15.76 -1.43 -4.03
N GLY A 165 14.56 -1.95 -4.03
CA GLY A 165 14.25 -3.34 -3.73
C GLY A 165 12.76 -3.53 -3.45
N SER A 166 12.29 -4.78 -3.54
CA SER A 166 10.88 -5.11 -3.36
C SER A 166 10.53 -5.55 -1.94
N LYS A 167 11.26 -5.02 -0.95
CA LYS A 167 10.95 -5.09 0.48
C LYS A 167 10.81 -3.68 1.05
N TRP A 168 10.09 -3.57 2.16
CA TRP A 168 9.93 -2.30 2.86
C TRP A 168 11.29 -1.71 3.26
N GLY A 169 11.46 -0.43 3.06
CA GLY A 169 12.65 0.35 3.38
C GLY A 169 12.76 1.59 2.51
N ASN A 170 13.73 2.47 2.77
CA ASN A 170 14.03 3.67 1.96
C ASN A 170 12.82 4.50 1.53
N MET A 171 11.83 4.68 2.39
CA MET A 171 10.55 5.27 1.98
C MET A 171 10.68 6.62 1.28
N HIS A 172 10.11 6.66 0.10
CA HIS A 172 9.85 7.81 -0.75
C HIS A 172 8.34 7.89 -1.01
N TRP A 173 7.86 8.96 -1.59
CA TRP A 173 6.56 8.96 -2.25
C TRP A 173 6.75 8.65 -3.74
N GLY A 174 6.32 7.47 -4.17
CA GLY A 174 6.07 7.15 -5.57
C GLY A 174 4.90 7.97 -6.08
N HIS A 175 4.70 8.05 -7.40
CA HIS A 175 3.65 8.88 -7.99
C HIS A 175 3.08 8.24 -9.25
N SER A 176 1.77 8.20 -9.32
CA SER A 176 1.00 7.87 -10.53
C SER A 176 -0.17 8.83 -10.70
N VAL A 177 -0.59 9.04 -11.94
CA VAL A 177 -1.76 9.86 -12.27
C VAL A 177 -2.74 9.08 -13.12
N SER A 178 -4.03 9.39 -12.97
CA SER A 178 -5.10 8.81 -13.77
C SER A 178 -6.19 9.84 -14.05
N ARG A 179 -6.88 9.70 -15.18
CA ARG A 179 -8.07 10.51 -15.49
C ARG A 179 -9.39 9.79 -15.17
N ASP A 180 -9.31 8.49 -14.90
CA ASP A 180 -10.47 7.62 -14.75
C ASP A 180 -10.34 6.60 -13.60
N LEU A 181 -9.34 6.73 -12.73
CA LEU A 181 -9.07 5.83 -11.59
C LEU A 181 -8.64 4.40 -11.96
N ILE A 182 -8.53 4.08 -13.25
CA ILE A 182 -8.26 2.73 -13.75
C ILE A 182 -6.96 2.69 -14.55
N HIS A 183 -6.80 3.61 -15.50
CA HIS A 183 -5.60 3.71 -16.30
C HIS A 183 -4.60 4.66 -15.62
N TRP A 184 -3.50 4.10 -15.12
CA TRP A 184 -2.49 4.83 -14.37
C TRP A 184 -1.22 5.05 -15.18
N GLU A 185 -0.80 6.30 -15.27
CA GLU A 185 0.50 6.70 -15.79
C GLU A 185 1.47 6.89 -14.62
N HIS A 186 2.61 6.17 -14.65
CA HIS A 186 3.65 6.29 -13.64
C HIS A 186 4.55 7.48 -13.92
N LEU A 187 4.79 8.28 -12.89
CA LEU A 187 5.70 9.42 -12.91
C LEU A 187 6.95 9.14 -12.06
N ALA A 188 7.91 10.05 -12.10
CA ALA A 188 9.05 9.99 -11.19
C ALA A 188 8.57 10.11 -9.73
N PRO A 189 9.29 9.53 -8.75
CA PRO A 189 9.00 9.73 -7.34
C PRO A 189 8.87 11.21 -7.00
N ALA A 190 7.79 11.58 -6.32
CA ALA A 190 7.44 12.96 -6.04
C ALA A 190 8.28 13.57 -4.90
N ILE A 191 8.50 12.80 -3.84
CA ILE A 191 9.23 13.25 -2.65
C ILE A 191 10.23 12.16 -2.26
N ALA A 192 11.53 12.49 -2.34
CA ALA A 192 12.60 11.58 -1.96
C ALA A 192 13.02 11.79 -0.50
N ARG A 193 13.46 10.71 0.16
CA ARG A 193 14.08 10.81 1.50
C ARG A 193 15.29 11.74 1.47
N ASP A 194 15.57 12.36 2.61
CA ASP A 194 16.69 13.27 2.81
C ASP A 194 17.33 13.08 4.20
N THR A 195 18.08 14.07 4.65
CA THR A 195 18.75 14.05 5.95
C THR A 195 17.80 14.14 7.15
N LEU A 196 16.57 14.64 6.98
CA LEU A 196 15.56 14.61 8.03
C LEU A 196 15.00 13.20 8.24
N GLY A 197 14.99 12.36 7.21
CA GLY A 197 14.54 10.98 7.33
C GLY A 197 13.89 10.40 6.09
N GLN A 198 13.26 9.26 6.29
CA GLN A 198 12.40 8.59 5.32
C GLN A 198 11.08 9.36 5.18
N ILE A 199 10.47 9.30 4.02
CA ILE A 199 9.19 9.96 3.74
C ILE A 199 8.05 8.99 4.00
N PHE A 200 7.45 9.06 5.19
CA PHE A 200 6.30 8.26 5.58
C PHE A 200 5.00 8.85 5.07
N SER A 201 3.89 8.20 5.39
CA SER A 201 2.57 8.51 4.86
C SER A 201 2.06 9.90 5.21
N GLY A 202 1.04 10.33 4.46
CA GLY A 202 0.41 11.61 4.63
C GLY A 202 -0.62 11.92 3.54
N SER A 203 -0.96 13.19 3.38
CA SER A 203 -2.05 13.65 2.52
C SER A 203 -1.65 14.83 1.64
N SER A 204 -2.47 15.15 0.65
CA SER A 204 -2.32 16.36 -0.18
C SER A 204 -3.63 17.12 -0.31
N VAL A 205 -3.53 18.44 -0.47
CA VAL A 205 -4.67 19.33 -0.68
C VAL A 205 -4.38 20.33 -1.80
N VAL A 206 -5.45 20.87 -2.38
CA VAL A 206 -5.38 22.03 -3.29
C VAL A 206 -5.57 23.29 -2.46
N ASP A 207 -4.59 24.18 -2.44
CA ASP A 207 -4.66 25.47 -1.73
C ASP A 207 -5.39 26.51 -2.56
N LYS A 208 -6.73 26.44 -2.60
CA LYS A 208 -7.58 27.33 -3.38
C LYS A 208 -7.46 28.80 -2.97
N ASN A 209 -7.13 29.05 -1.71
CA ASN A 209 -7.09 30.38 -1.12
C ASN A 209 -5.67 30.96 -1.01
N ASN A 210 -4.65 30.23 -1.48
CA ASN A 210 -3.25 30.58 -1.30
C ASN A 210 -2.87 30.81 0.17
N SER A 211 -3.41 29.98 1.05
CA SER A 211 -3.17 30.05 2.51
C SER A 211 -1.69 29.81 2.87
N ALA A 212 -1.04 28.90 2.15
CA ALA A 212 0.37 28.58 2.33
C ALA A 212 1.31 29.59 1.65
N GLY A 213 0.79 30.45 0.74
CA GLY A 213 1.58 31.50 0.10
C GLY A 213 2.44 31.04 -1.09
N TYR A 214 2.15 29.87 -1.68
CA TYR A 214 2.89 29.36 -2.85
C TYR A 214 2.16 29.53 -4.17
N GLY A 215 1.03 30.22 -4.16
CA GLY A 215 0.17 30.45 -5.31
C GLY A 215 -1.20 29.81 -5.17
N LYS A 216 -2.19 30.44 -5.82
CA LYS A 216 -3.54 29.90 -5.87
C LYS A 216 -3.53 28.52 -6.56
N ASP A 217 -4.28 27.58 -6.00
CA ASP A 217 -4.41 26.22 -6.49
C ASP A 217 -3.09 25.40 -6.48
N ALA A 218 -2.07 25.83 -5.70
CA ALA A 218 -0.89 25.00 -5.46
C ALA A 218 -1.28 23.69 -4.77
N LEU A 219 -0.61 22.60 -5.12
CA LEU A 219 -0.72 21.36 -4.37
C LEU A 219 0.21 21.41 -3.15
N ILE A 220 -0.35 21.14 -1.99
CA ILE A 220 0.43 21.07 -0.74
C ILE A 220 0.37 19.63 -0.24
N ALA A 221 1.54 19.00 -0.13
CA ALA A 221 1.71 17.67 0.42
C ALA A 221 2.17 17.78 1.89
N PHE A 222 1.55 16.99 2.75
CA PHE A 222 1.92 16.83 4.16
C PHE A 222 2.35 15.39 4.38
N TYR A 223 3.49 15.19 5.01
CA TYR A 223 4.07 13.87 5.22
C TYR A 223 4.81 13.81 6.54
N THR A 224 5.04 12.60 7.02
CA THR A 224 5.91 12.38 8.17
C THR A 224 7.33 12.13 7.68
N SER A 225 8.30 12.88 8.20
CA SER A 225 9.71 12.52 8.09
C SER A 225 10.10 11.68 9.30
N ALA A 226 10.70 10.51 9.06
CA ALA A 226 11.02 9.54 10.10
C ALA A 226 12.51 9.17 10.11
N SER A 227 13.16 9.36 11.25
CA SER A 227 14.57 8.97 11.46
C SER A 227 14.85 8.67 12.92
N ASP A 228 15.95 7.98 13.18
CA ASP A 228 16.43 7.72 14.56
C ASP A 228 16.85 9.02 15.27
N GLU A 229 17.32 10.02 14.52
CA GLU A 229 17.80 11.30 15.06
C GLU A 229 16.66 12.23 15.45
N HIS A 230 15.62 12.34 14.59
CA HIS A 230 14.55 13.33 14.76
C HIS A 230 13.22 12.70 15.19
N GLY A 231 13.12 11.36 15.26
CA GLY A 231 11.86 10.65 15.48
C GLY A 231 10.90 10.82 14.30
N GLN A 232 9.60 10.89 14.59
CA GLN A 232 8.55 11.11 13.59
C GLN A 232 8.02 12.54 13.72
N ILE A 233 8.26 13.34 12.69
CA ILE A 233 7.94 14.77 12.63
C ILE A 233 7.17 15.08 11.36
N GLN A 234 6.20 16.02 11.43
CA GLN A 234 5.38 16.36 10.27
C GLN A 234 6.05 17.45 9.45
N CYS A 235 6.08 17.23 8.15
CA CYS A 235 6.71 18.09 7.17
C CYS A 235 5.73 18.43 6.04
N MET A 236 6.06 19.43 5.24
CA MET A 236 5.30 19.78 4.04
C MET A 236 6.20 20.01 2.84
N ALA A 237 5.62 19.80 1.67
CA ALA A 237 6.17 20.18 0.38
C ALA A 237 5.07 20.77 -0.50
N TYR A 238 5.43 21.53 -1.52
CA TYR A 238 4.47 22.16 -2.41
C TYR A 238 4.86 21.96 -3.88
N SER A 239 3.84 21.98 -4.74
CA SER A 239 3.97 21.92 -6.19
C SER A 239 3.14 23.02 -6.84
N THR A 240 3.73 23.69 -7.84
CA THR A 240 3.08 24.72 -8.67
C THR A 240 2.93 24.28 -10.13
N ASP A 241 3.30 23.05 -10.45
CA ASP A 241 3.28 22.47 -11.79
C ASP A 241 2.38 21.22 -11.88
N ASN A 242 1.25 21.26 -11.16
CA ASN A 242 0.27 20.19 -11.10
C ASN A 242 0.87 18.85 -10.62
N GLY A 243 1.67 18.89 -9.56
CA GLY A 243 2.23 17.69 -8.92
C GLY A 243 3.39 17.05 -9.66
N ARG A 244 3.90 17.65 -10.75
CA ARG A 244 5.02 17.07 -11.51
C ARG A 244 6.33 17.15 -10.76
N THR A 245 6.53 18.23 -9.99
CA THR A 245 7.67 18.40 -9.08
C THR A 245 7.22 18.97 -7.74
N TYR A 246 7.91 18.60 -6.68
CA TYR A 246 7.68 19.12 -5.32
C TYR A 246 8.93 19.79 -4.76
N THR A 247 8.72 20.92 -4.11
CA THR A 247 9.73 21.60 -3.31
C THR A 247 9.42 21.44 -1.84
N LYS A 248 10.33 20.89 -1.06
CA LYS A 248 10.18 20.78 0.39
C LYS A 248 10.24 22.16 1.05
N TYR A 249 9.40 22.36 2.06
CA TYR A 249 9.42 23.61 2.82
C TYR A 249 10.74 23.77 3.56
N GLU A 250 11.37 24.93 3.41
CA GLU A 250 12.71 25.17 3.91
C GLU A 250 12.81 25.22 5.45
N LYS A 251 11.66 25.39 6.12
CA LYS A 251 11.58 25.43 7.59
C LYS A 251 10.90 24.19 8.17
N ASN A 252 10.91 23.07 7.44
CA ASN A 252 10.47 21.81 8.04
C ASN A 252 11.31 21.46 9.28
N PRO A 253 10.72 20.84 10.33
CA PRO A 253 9.34 20.37 10.41
C PRO A 253 8.32 21.47 10.74
N ILE A 254 7.06 21.26 10.33
CA ILE A 254 5.93 22.16 10.67
C ILE A 254 5.22 21.75 11.97
N LEU A 255 5.39 20.49 12.41
CA LEU A 255 4.79 20.00 13.65
C LEU A 255 5.62 18.85 14.23
N THR A 256 5.85 18.90 15.53
CA THR A 256 6.53 17.86 16.31
C THR A 256 5.65 17.44 17.50
N PRO A 257 5.79 16.23 18.04
CA PRO A 257 5.02 15.82 19.21
C PRO A 257 5.48 16.63 20.44
N PHE A 258 4.54 17.25 21.16
CA PHE A 258 4.84 18.08 22.34
C PHE A 258 5.14 17.27 23.61
N ASP A 259 4.87 15.97 23.59
CA ASP A 259 5.03 15.05 24.72
C ASP A 259 6.06 13.93 24.46
N GLY A 260 6.80 14.03 23.35
CA GLY A 260 7.88 13.11 23.01
C GLY A 260 7.40 11.71 22.56
N LEU A 261 6.16 11.59 22.06
CA LEU A 261 5.66 10.36 21.47
C LEU A 261 6.58 9.86 20.37
N LYS A 262 6.79 8.55 20.32
CA LYS A 262 7.56 7.89 19.26
C LYS A 262 6.72 7.67 17.99
N ASP A 263 5.47 7.26 18.17
CA ASP A 263 4.52 7.03 17.09
C ASP A 263 3.65 8.27 16.90
N PHE A 264 4.08 9.14 15.97
CA PHE A 264 3.43 10.42 15.67
C PHE A 264 3.53 10.69 14.17
N ARG A 265 2.54 10.20 13.38
CA ARG A 265 2.64 10.13 11.93
C ARG A 265 1.32 10.22 11.17
N ASP A 266 1.42 10.21 9.84
CA ASP A 266 0.35 10.09 8.86
C ASP A 266 -0.62 11.30 8.89
N PRO A 267 -0.14 12.53 8.63
CA PRO A 267 -0.97 13.73 8.71
C PRO A 267 -2.05 13.74 7.62
N LYS A 268 -3.32 13.79 8.02
CA LYS A 268 -4.47 14.07 7.14
C LYS A 268 -4.86 15.52 7.27
N VAL A 269 -4.79 16.28 6.19
CA VAL A 269 -5.17 17.70 6.15
C VAL A 269 -6.45 17.87 5.33
N PHE A 270 -7.35 18.72 5.83
CA PHE A 270 -8.59 19.07 5.16
C PHE A 270 -9.03 20.50 5.51
N TRP A 271 -9.83 21.09 4.65
CA TRP A 271 -10.45 22.39 4.89
C TRP A 271 -11.74 22.22 5.70
N TYR A 272 -11.87 22.94 6.80
CA TYR A 272 -13.09 22.95 7.61
C TYR A 272 -13.84 24.26 7.41
N GLU A 273 -14.87 24.21 6.57
CA GLU A 273 -15.61 25.36 6.10
C GLU A 273 -16.22 26.23 7.22
N PRO A 274 -16.83 25.65 8.29
CA PRO A 274 -17.44 26.47 9.34
C PRO A 274 -16.45 27.37 10.08
N ALA A 275 -15.19 26.97 10.22
CA ALA A 275 -14.14 27.74 10.88
C ALA A 275 -13.27 28.54 9.89
N GLN A 276 -13.40 28.33 8.59
CA GLN A 276 -12.55 28.92 7.54
C GLN A 276 -11.05 28.70 7.85
N LYS A 277 -10.71 27.45 8.21
CA LYS A 277 -9.35 27.03 8.58
C LYS A 277 -9.02 25.66 8.00
N TRP A 278 -7.74 25.41 7.90
CA TRP A 278 -7.19 24.08 7.66
C TRP A 278 -7.13 23.30 8.97
N TYR A 279 -7.48 22.03 8.89
CA TYR A 279 -7.38 21.08 9.99
C TYR A 279 -6.42 19.96 9.63
N MET A 280 -5.70 19.45 10.62
CA MET A 280 -4.81 18.31 10.47
C MET A 280 -5.14 17.29 11.54
N ILE A 281 -5.22 16.04 11.14
CA ILE A 281 -5.30 14.90 12.06
C ILE A 281 -4.01 14.12 11.93
N VAL A 282 -3.38 13.80 13.05
CA VAL A 282 -2.13 13.02 13.12
C VAL A 282 -2.35 11.83 14.03
N SER A 283 -1.93 10.66 13.58
CA SER A 283 -1.84 9.48 14.44
C SER A 283 -0.81 9.72 15.54
N ALA A 284 -1.26 9.60 16.78
CA ALA A 284 -0.46 9.87 17.97
C ALA A 284 -0.64 8.71 18.95
N ASP A 285 0.07 7.61 18.68
CA ASP A 285 -0.09 6.34 19.38
C ASP A 285 -1.55 5.84 19.28
N LYS A 286 -2.25 5.70 20.38
CA LYS A 286 -3.65 5.22 20.45
C LYS A 286 -4.70 6.31 20.20
N ASN A 287 -4.27 7.51 19.82
CA ASN A 287 -5.15 8.63 19.56
C ASN A 287 -4.92 9.24 18.18
N MET A 288 -5.95 9.88 17.66
CA MET A 288 -5.90 10.80 16.55
C MET A 288 -5.92 12.20 17.11
N ARG A 289 -4.87 13.01 16.92
CA ARG A 289 -4.78 14.37 17.39
C ARG A 289 -5.23 15.35 16.33
N PHE A 290 -6.10 16.27 16.72
CA PHE A 290 -6.62 17.34 15.89
C PHE A 290 -5.86 18.62 16.10
N TYR A 291 -5.52 19.29 15.00
CA TYR A 291 -4.89 20.59 14.96
C TYR A 291 -5.60 21.50 13.98
N SER A 292 -5.50 22.83 14.16
CA SER A 292 -5.99 23.82 13.19
C SER A 292 -4.89 24.81 12.80
N SER A 293 -5.01 25.36 11.59
CA SER A 293 -4.08 26.34 11.04
C SER A 293 -4.76 27.29 10.06
N SER A 294 -4.30 28.52 10.01
CA SER A 294 -4.73 29.50 8.99
C SER A 294 -3.78 29.53 7.79
N ASP A 295 -2.55 29.03 7.93
CA ASP A 295 -1.45 29.18 6.97
C ASP A 295 -0.77 27.86 6.60
N MET A 296 -1.26 26.72 7.11
CA MET A 296 -0.68 25.37 6.93
C MET A 296 0.74 25.19 7.48
N LYS A 297 1.32 26.20 8.09
CA LYS A 297 2.70 26.21 8.61
C LYS A 297 2.75 26.20 10.13
N ASN A 298 1.78 26.89 10.74
CA ASN A 298 1.64 27.01 12.20
C ASN A 298 0.38 26.29 12.65
N TRP A 299 0.51 25.28 13.48
CA TRP A 299 -0.58 24.39 13.89
C TRP A 299 -0.87 24.49 15.38
N GLU A 300 -2.14 24.70 15.72
CA GLU A 300 -2.66 24.78 17.08
C GLU A 300 -3.36 23.48 17.44
N TYR A 301 -2.99 22.85 18.55
CA TYR A 301 -3.63 21.64 19.09
C TYR A 301 -5.06 21.95 19.56
N LEU A 302 -6.01 21.09 19.22
CA LEU A 302 -7.42 21.22 19.59
C LEU A 302 -7.88 20.13 20.55
N SER A 303 -7.73 18.87 20.16
CA SER A 303 -8.25 17.72 20.90
C SER A 303 -7.62 16.42 20.41
N GLN A 304 -8.05 15.32 21.01
CA GLN A 304 -7.71 13.97 20.51
C GLN A 304 -8.89 13.01 20.69
N PHE A 305 -8.92 11.98 19.84
CA PHE A 305 -9.91 10.91 19.87
C PHE A 305 -9.22 9.57 19.61
N GLY A 306 -9.68 8.51 20.26
CA GLY A 306 -9.34 7.15 19.85
C GLY A 306 -9.08 6.17 20.96
N GLU A 307 -8.42 6.56 22.04
CA GLU A 307 -8.01 5.63 23.08
C GLU A 307 -9.19 4.83 23.69
N GLY A 308 -9.08 3.51 23.53
CA GLY A 308 -10.08 2.55 24.00
C GLY A 308 -11.26 2.34 23.05
N TYR A 309 -11.30 2.97 21.88
CA TYR A 309 -12.31 2.74 20.85
C TYR A 309 -11.91 1.61 19.90
N GLY A 310 -12.85 0.73 19.59
CA GLY A 310 -12.68 -0.36 18.62
C GLY A 310 -11.60 -1.37 19.02
N VAL A 311 -10.91 -1.92 18.03
CA VAL A 311 -9.77 -2.82 18.20
C VAL A 311 -8.48 -2.03 18.13
N GLN A 312 -7.71 -2.00 19.21
CA GLN A 312 -6.58 -1.10 19.35
C GLN A 312 -5.39 -1.77 20.06
N PRO A 313 -4.81 -2.83 19.49
CA PRO A 313 -3.67 -3.52 20.10
C PRO A 313 -2.40 -2.66 20.14
N ASN A 314 -2.17 -1.87 19.09
CA ASN A 314 -1.05 -0.93 18.96
C ASN A 314 -1.58 0.47 18.63
N GLN A 315 -0.76 1.29 17.98
CA GLN A 315 -1.17 2.61 17.49
C GLN A 315 -2.20 2.50 16.35
N PHE A 316 -2.95 3.57 16.17
CA PHE A 316 -3.68 3.82 14.94
C PHE A 316 -2.72 4.34 13.87
N GLU A 317 -3.03 4.10 12.59
CA GLU A 317 -2.25 4.55 11.44
C GLU A 317 -3.15 5.12 10.34
N CYS A 318 -2.59 5.92 9.44
CA CYS A 318 -3.22 6.44 8.23
C CYS A 318 -4.66 6.93 8.46
N PRO A 319 -4.88 7.95 9.29
CA PRO A 319 -6.23 8.47 9.52
C PRO A 319 -6.81 9.09 8.27
N ASP A 320 -8.11 8.92 8.08
CA ASP A 320 -8.88 9.75 7.18
C ASP A 320 -10.12 10.30 7.89
N PHE A 321 -10.60 11.46 7.46
CA PHE A 321 -11.72 12.12 8.11
C PHE A 321 -12.60 12.80 7.07
N VAL A 322 -13.79 12.25 6.87
CA VAL A 322 -14.69 12.65 5.79
C VAL A 322 -16.09 12.90 6.34
N GLN A 323 -16.84 13.78 5.69
CA GLN A 323 -18.23 14.04 6.00
C GLN A 323 -19.11 13.47 4.90
N LEU A 324 -20.08 12.62 5.27
CA LEU A 324 -20.92 11.89 4.35
C LEU A 324 -22.42 12.04 4.69
N PRO A 325 -23.30 12.09 3.69
CA PRO A 325 -24.74 12.05 3.90
C PRO A 325 -25.18 10.63 4.29
N VAL A 326 -26.01 10.51 5.32
CA VAL A 326 -26.66 9.25 5.70
C VAL A 326 -27.82 8.98 4.75
N ASP A 327 -27.87 7.81 4.14
CA ASP A 327 -28.89 7.40 3.15
C ASP A 327 -29.04 8.40 1.98
N GLY A 328 -27.94 9.07 1.60
CA GLY A 328 -27.93 10.11 0.56
C GLY A 328 -28.60 11.42 0.97
N ASN A 329 -29.05 11.57 2.19
CA ASN A 329 -29.73 12.78 2.69
C ASN A 329 -28.70 13.85 3.10
N LYS A 330 -28.53 14.89 2.27
CA LYS A 330 -27.61 16.01 2.52
C LYS A 330 -27.98 16.88 3.73
N ASP A 331 -29.19 16.75 4.26
CA ASP A 331 -29.61 17.43 5.50
C ASP A 331 -29.23 16.62 6.75
N ASN A 332 -28.79 15.36 6.58
CA ASN A 332 -28.33 14.47 7.65
C ASN A 332 -26.90 14.00 7.36
N MET A 333 -25.93 14.83 7.70
CA MET A 333 -24.50 14.57 7.48
C MET A 333 -23.87 14.00 8.75
N LYS A 334 -23.00 13.00 8.60
CA LYS A 334 -22.15 12.50 9.67
C LYS A 334 -20.66 12.57 9.29
N TRP A 335 -19.84 12.78 10.29
CA TRP A 335 -18.39 12.63 10.14
C TRP A 335 -17.98 11.19 10.37
N VAL A 336 -17.01 10.75 9.60
CA VAL A 336 -16.43 9.42 9.72
C VAL A 336 -14.92 9.54 9.90
N MET A 337 -14.44 8.97 11.00
CA MET A 337 -13.02 8.74 11.23
C MET A 337 -12.67 7.34 10.74
N ILE A 338 -11.84 7.23 9.72
CA ILE A 338 -11.27 5.97 9.22
C ILE A 338 -9.89 5.82 9.85
N VAL A 339 -9.60 4.64 10.39
CA VAL A 339 -8.32 4.32 10.99
C VAL A 339 -7.85 2.93 10.56
N ASN A 340 -6.55 2.73 10.57
CA ASN A 340 -5.94 1.47 10.20
C ASN A 340 -5.14 0.93 11.39
N ILE A 341 -5.20 -0.39 11.58
CA ILE A 341 -4.57 -1.07 12.71
C ILE A 341 -3.73 -2.25 12.24
N ASN A 342 -2.58 -2.45 12.89
CA ASN A 342 -1.74 -3.62 12.69
C ASN A 342 -0.96 -3.96 13.98
N PRO A 343 -1.18 -5.16 14.58
CA PRO A 343 -2.17 -6.17 14.25
C PRO A 343 -3.58 -5.78 14.70
N GLY A 344 -4.56 -6.67 14.55
CA GLY A 344 -5.92 -6.46 15.08
C GLY A 344 -7.03 -6.97 14.17
N CYS A 345 -6.72 -7.31 12.91
CA CYS A 345 -7.66 -7.97 12.01
C CYS A 345 -8.24 -9.24 12.63
N PRO A 346 -9.55 -9.52 12.50
CA PRO A 346 -10.16 -10.78 12.97
C PRO A 346 -9.48 -12.04 12.41
N PHE A 347 -8.81 -11.91 11.26
CA PHE A 347 -8.09 -12.99 10.57
C PHE A 347 -6.57 -12.91 10.74
N GLY A 348 -6.08 -11.99 11.57
CA GLY A 348 -4.69 -11.70 11.82
C GLY A 348 -4.11 -10.57 10.95
N GLY A 349 -3.17 -9.82 11.49
CA GLY A 349 -2.47 -8.73 10.82
C GLY A 349 -3.31 -7.46 10.68
N SER A 350 -3.25 -6.87 9.51
CA SER A 350 -3.72 -5.53 9.20
C SER A 350 -5.21 -5.46 8.92
N ALA A 351 -5.88 -4.36 9.33
CA ALA A 351 -7.28 -4.10 9.03
C ALA A 351 -7.59 -2.60 9.03
N THR A 352 -8.74 -2.24 8.46
CA THR A 352 -9.30 -0.88 8.47
C THR A 352 -10.63 -0.87 9.21
N GLU A 353 -10.73 -0.05 10.25
CA GLU A 353 -11.97 0.19 10.98
C GLU A 353 -12.39 1.67 10.87
N TYR A 354 -13.65 1.97 11.20
CA TYR A 354 -14.16 3.33 11.14
C TYR A 354 -15.12 3.64 12.29
N PHE A 355 -15.23 4.93 12.61
CA PHE A 355 -16.10 5.49 13.62
C PHE A 355 -16.97 6.57 13.01
N VAL A 356 -18.30 6.47 13.24
CA VAL A 356 -19.28 7.46 12.78
C VAL A 356 -19.63 8.37 13.95
N GLY A 357 -19.79 9.68 13.69
CA GLY A 357 -20.13 10.62 14.75
C GLY A 357 -20.30 12.05 14.28
N ASP A 358 -20.20 12.97 15.19
CA ASP A 358 -20.31 14.39 14.98
C ASP A 358 -19.00 15.11 15.31
N PHE A 359 -18.70 16.18 14.58
CA PHE A 359 -17.54 17.03 14.81
C PHE A 359 -17.95 18.48 14.89
N ASP A 360 -17.65 19.14 16.01
CA ASP A 360 -18.05 20.52 16.28
C ASP A 360 -17.01 21.57 15.92
N GLY A 361 -15.93 21.16 15.23
CA GLY A 361 -14.77 21.99 14.90
C GLY A 361 -13.69 21.99 15.99
N LYS A 362 -13.88 21.23 17.05
CA LYS A 362 -12.88 21.01 18.09
C LYS A 362 -12.76 19.55 18.46
N GLU A 363 -13.88 18.87 18.73
CA GLU A 363 -13.92 17.49 19.20
C GLU A 363 -14.76 16.61 18.29
N PHE A 364 -14.27 15.40 18.04
CA PHE A 364 -15.05 14.33 17.41
C PHE A 364 -15.71 13.49 18.50
N LYS A 365 -17.03 13.28 18.36
CA LYS A 365 -17.84 12.46 19.26
C LYS A 365 -18.41 11.28 18.49
N CYS A 366 -17.94 10.08 18.81
CA CYS A 366 -18.44 8.85 18.21
C CYS A 366 -19.87 8.54 18.68
N ASP A 367 -20.73 8.11 17.76
CA ASP A 367 -22.12 7.72 18.04
C ASP A 367 -22.20 6.40 18.83
N ASN A 368 -21.21 5.52 18.67
CA ASN A 368 -21.18 4.20 19.28
C ASN A 368 -20.31 4.14 20.54
N ASP A 369 -20.62 3.17 21.42
CA ASP A 369 -19.78 2.84 22.56
C ASP A 369 -18.39 2.37 22.13
N LYS A 370 -17.39 2.53 23.01
CA LYS A 370 -15.99 2.18 22.76
C LYS A 370 -15.77 0.74 22.32
N SER A 371 -16.61 -0.19 22.79
CA SER A 371 -16.51 -1.62 22.45
C SER A 371 -17.02 -1.99 21.06
N VAL A 372 -17.67 -1.06 20.35
CA VAL A 372 -18.21 -1.32 19.00
C VAL A 372 -17.11 -1.15 17.97
N THR A 373 -16.91 -2.18 17.16
CA THR A 373 -15.99 -2.16 16.03
C THR A 373 -16.75 -2.32 14.73
N LYS A 374 -16.51 -1.43 13.79
CA LYS A 374 -17.04 -1.48 12.42
C LYS A 374 -15.89 -1.58 11.44
N TRP A 375 -15.87 -2.67 10.67
CA TRP A 375 -14.83 -2.92 9.67
C TRP A 375 -15.24 -2.37 8.32
N LEU A 376 -14.31 -1.74 7.60
CA LEU A 376 -14.54 -1.25 6.25
C LEU A 376 -14.44 -2.35 5.20
N ASP A 377 -13.61 -3.35 5.45
CA ASP A 377 -13.41 -4.52 4.61
C ASP A 377 -13.28 -5.77 5.49
N PHE A 378 -13.86 -6.87 5.04
CA PHE A 378 -13.90 -8.15 5.74
C PHE A 378 -12.96 -9.20 5.11
N GLY A 379 -12.15 -8.81 4.15
CA GLY A 379 -11.03 -9.61 3.67
C GLY A 379 -9.82 -9.49 4.58
N LYS A 380 -8.73 -10.09 4.17
CA LYS A 380 -7.47 -10.03 4.92
C LYS A 380 -6.46 -9.04 4.33
N ASP A 381 -6.61 -8.66 3.07
CA ASP A 381 -5.62 -7.86 2.33
C ASP A 381 -6.15 -6.46 1.98
N HIS A 382 -6.55 -5.74 3.03
CA HIS A 382 -7.05 -4.37 2.92
C HIS A 382 -6.50 -3.52 4.05
N TYR A 383 -5.70 -2.51 3.72
CA TYR A 383 -5.02 -1.68 4.71
C TYR A 383 -4.70 -0.28 4.19
N ALA A 384 -4.37 0.64 5.13
CA ALA A 384 -3.95 2.00 4.85
C ALA A 384 -4.92 2.76 3.93
N THR A 385 -6.21 2.58 4.19
CA THR A 385 -7.28 3.18 3.38
C THR A 385 -7.38 4.67 3.65
N VAL A 386 -7.18 5.48 2.61
CA VAL A 386 -7.32 6.94 2.63
C VAL A 386 -8.09 7.42 1.40
N CYS A 387 -8.69 8.61 1.50
CA CYS A 387 -9.56 9.17 0.47
C CYS A 387 -8.89 10.29 -0.31
N PHE A 388 -9.27 10.41 -1.59
CA PHE A 388 -8.92 11.58 -2.40
C PHE A 388 -9.52 12.86 -1.82
N SER A 389 -8.73 13.91 -1.78
CA SER A 389 -9.21 15.25 -1.55
C SER A 389 -9.68 15.92 -2.85
N ASN A 390 -10.57 16.90 -2.75
CA ASN A 390 -11.03 17.73 -3.85
C ASN A 390 -11.84 17.00 -4.95
N THR A 391 -12.54 15.92 -4.62
CA THR A 391 -13.37 15.12 -5.55
C THR A 391 -14.83 15.57 -5.65
N GLY A 392 -15.16 16.74 -5.12
CA GLY A 392 -16.55 17.25 -5.09
C GLY A 392 -17.44 16.43 -4.15
N ASP A 393 -18.58 15.99 -4.66
CA ASP A 393 -19.57 15.24 -3.86
C ASP A 393 -19.23 13.74 -3.69
N ARG A 394 -18.17 13.25 -4.34
CA ARG A 394 -17.74 11.84 -4.24
C ARG A 394 -16.68 11.68 -3.18
N THR A 395 -16.77 10.62 -2.41
CA THR A 395 -15.71 10.20 -1.47
C THR A 395 -15.10 8.91 -1.99
N ILE A 396 -13.92 9.02 -2.57
CA ILE A 396 -13.24 7.91 -3.24
C ILE A 396 -12.01 7.53 -2.42
N ALA A 397 -11.97 6.29 -1.96
CA ALA A 397 -10.88 5.72 -1.18
C ALA A 397 -10.03 4.76 -2.00
N VAL A 398 -8.75 4.68 -1.68
CA VAL A 398 -7.82 3.69 -2.24
C VAL A 398 -7.09 2.99 -1.10
N PRO A 399 -7.26 1.67 -0.92
CA PRO A 399 -6.52 0.88 0.06
C PRO A 399 -5.25 0.26 -0.54
N TRP A 400 -4.31 -0.09 0.31
CA TRP A 400 -3.24 -1.03 -0.02
C TRP A 400 -3.77 -2.47 0.05
N MET A 401 -3.58 -3.23 -1.03
CA MET A 401 -4.00 -4.63 -1.13
C MET A 401 -2.86 -5.54 -0.69
N SER A 402 -2.68 -5.67 0.60
CA SER A 402 -1.74 -6.60 1.23
C SER A 402 -1.98 -6.69 2.75
N ASN A 403 -1.13 -7.46 3.44
CA ASN A 403 -1.16 -7.61 4.89
C ASN A 403 0.27 -7.67 5.42
N TRP A 404 0.56 -6.93 6.49
CA TRP A 404 1.89 -6.87 7.08
C TRP A 404 2.44 -8.22 7.54
N GLN A 405 1.57 -9.21 7.79
CA GLN A 405 2.03 -10.56 8.16
C GLN A 405 2.92 -11.21 7.10
N TYR A 406 2.69 -10.94 5.80
CA TYR A 406 3.42 -11.58 4.70
C TYR A 406 3.80 -10.64 3.54
N ALA A 407 3.55 -9.38 3.65
CA ALA A 407 3.78 -8.43 2.54
C ALA A 407 5.20 -8.49 1.97
N ASN A 408 6.22 -8.67 2.83
CA ASN A 408 7.62 -8.76 2.43
C ASN A 408 8.02 -10.10 1.80
N VAL A 409 7.15 -11.10 1.79
CA VAL A 409 7.47 -12.48 1.39
C VAL A 409 6.44 -13.09 0.41
N THR A 410 5.52 -12.30 -0.12
CA THR A 410 4.63 -12.73 -1.21
C THR A 410 5.44 -13.29 -2.38
N PRO A 411 4.90 -14.27 -3.16
CA PRO A 411 5.65 -14.93 -4.24
C PRO A 411 5.81 -14.05 -5.49
N ILE A 412 6.17 -12.80 -5.29
CA ILE A 412 6.46 -11.77 -6.30
C ILE A 412 7.86 -11.24 -6.00
N ARG A 413 8.66 -10.87 -7.02
CA ARG A 413 10.07 -10.52 -6.81
C ARG A 413 10.43 -9.11 -7.23
N GLN A 414 10.25 -8.76 -8.49
CA GLN A 414 10.73 -7.49 -9.03
C GLN A 414 9.93 -6.30 -8.50
N TYR A 415 8.71 -6.53 -8.05
CA TYR A 415 7.88 -5.56 -7.33
C TYR A 415 7.11 -6.27 -6.20
N ARG A 416 6.59 -5.52 -5.23
CA ARG A 416 5.60 -5.99 -4.25
C ARG A 416 4.66 -4.86 -3.88
N GLY A 417 3.42 -5.24 -3.60
CA GLY A 417 2.32 -4.35 -3.28
C GLY A 417 1.48 -3.98 -4.50
N ALA A 418 0.20 -3.75 -4.25
CA ALA A 418 -0.78 -3.25 -5.20
C ALA A 418 -1.81 -2.40 -4.45
N ASN A 419 -2.52 -1.52 -5.14
CA ASN A 419 -3.75 -0.97 -4.62
C ASN A 419 -4.92 -1.89 -4.97
N ALA A 420 -5.88 -2.07 -4.05
CA ALA A 420 -7.17 -2.63 -4.38
C ALA A 420 -7.95 -1.67 -5.29
N LEU A 421 -9.07 -2.11 -5.84
CA LEU A 421 -9.92 -1.23 -6.64
C LEU A 421 -10.29 0.03 -5.85
N PRO A 422 -10.25 1.21 -6.46
CA PRO A 422 -10.78 2.42 -5.85
C PRO A 422 -12.25 2.23 -5.48
N ARG A 423 -12.66 2.77 -4.33
CA ARG A 423 -14.00 2.58 -3.77
C ARG A 423 -14.70 3.89 -3.51
N GLU A 424 -15.95 3.97 -3.88
CA GLU A 424 -16.82 5.06 -3.48
C GLU A 424 -17.48 4.72 -2.15
N LEU A 425 -17.31 5.60 -1.16
CA LEU A 425 -17.81 5.42 0.19
C LEU A 425 -19.16 6.11 0.35
N SER A 426 -20.08 5.47 1.06
CA SER A 426 -21.38 6.03 1.42
C SER A 426 -21.84 5.53 2.79
N LEU A 427 -22.78 6.24 3.42
CA LEU A 427 -23.39 5.83 4.67
C LEU A 427 -24.82 5.33 4.45
N TYR A 428 -25.20 4.26 5.11
CA TYR A 428 -26.54 3.72 5.10
C TYR A 428 -27.01 3.34 6.51
N THR A 429 -28.32 3.38 6.71
CA THR A 429 -28.95 2.97 7.98
C THR A 429 -29.41 1.52 7.89
N LYS A 430 -29.10 0.71 8.90
CA LYS A 430 -29.56 -0.66 9.05
C LYS A 430 -29.89 -0.95 10.53
N ASP A 431 -31.12 -1.38 10.80
CA ASP A 431 -31.59 -1.70 12.16
C ASP A 431 -31.35 -0.58 13.20
N GLY A 432 -31.43 0.68 12.76
CA GLY A 432 -31.22 1.87 13.60
C GLY A 432 -29.76 2.30 13.77
N GLU A 433 -28.81 1.56 13.22
CA GLU A 433 -27.38 1.87 13.23
C GLU A 433 -26.91 2.40 11.86
N ILE A 434 -25.88 3.25 11.87
CA ILE A 434 -25.27 3.79 10.65
C ILE A 434 -24.03 2.97 10.32
N TYR A 435 -23.97 2.48 9.09
CA TYR A 435 -22.84 1.73 8.54
C TYR A 435 -22.28 2.41 7.31
N MET A 436 -21.04 2.08 6.95
CA MET A 436 -20.41 2.52 5.71
C MET A 436 -20.41 1.40 4.67
N ALA A 437 -20.84 1.72 3.48
CA ALA A 437 -20.65 0.90 2.28
C ALA A 437 -19.41 1.39 1.52
N ALA A 438 -18.66 0.45 0.96
CA ALA A 438 -17.47 0.71 0.17
C ALA A 438 -17.56 -0.08 -1.14
N ASN A 439 -18.18 0.51 -2.16
CA ASN A 439 -18.39 -0.15 -3.44
C ASN A 439 -17.26 0.17 -4.43
N ALA A 440 -16.94 -0.75 -5.33
CA ALA A 440 -16.04 -0.44 -6.44
C ALA A 440 -16.56 0.77 -7.22
N VAL A 441 -15.67 1.66 -7.63
CA VAL A 441 -16.06 2.85 -8.41
C VAL A 441 -16.65 2.43 -9.75
N LYS A 442 -17.64 3.18 -10.25
CA LYS A 442 -18.30 2.87 -11.53
C LYS A 442 -17.34 2.83 -12.73
N GLU A 443 -16.22 3.50 -12.64
CA GLU A 443 -15.18 3.52 -13.67
C GLU A 443 -14.61 2.13 -13.97
N THR A 444 -14.75 1.16 -13.06
CA THR A 444 -14.38 -0.25 -13.28
C THR A 444 -15.11 -0.88 -14.48
N GLU A 445 -16.30 -0.38 -14.85
CA GLU A 445 -17.00 -0.81 -16.06
C GLU A 445 -16.16 -0.59 -17.34
N GLY A 446 -15.23 0.39 -17.32
CA GLY A 446 -14.28 0.64 -18.41
C GLY A 446 -13.27 -0.50 -18.64
N LEU A 447 -13.11 -1.39 -17.67
CA LEU A 447 -12.27 -2.60 -17.80
C LEU A 447 -12.95 -3.70 -18.66
N ARG A 448 -14.28 -3.66 -18.82
CA ARG A 448 -15.05 -4.71 -19.51
C ARG A 448 -14.77 -4.70 -21.00
N LYS A 449 -14.18 -5.78 -21.53
CA LYS A 449 -13.84 -5.98 -22.96
C LYS A 449 -14.85 -6.88 -23.68
N GLY A 450 -15.66 -7.61 -22.93
CA GLY A 450 -16.72 -8.48 -23.41
C GLY A 450 -17.55 -9.02 -22.26
N THR A 451 -18.77 -9.45 -22.54
CA THR A 451 -19.71 -10.00 -21.56
C THR A 451 -20.32 -11.29 -22.09
N THR A 452 -20.42 -12.28 -21.24
CA THR A 452 -21.13 -13.52 -21.48
C THR A 452 -22.24 -13.66 -20.45
N ASP A 453 -23.48 -13.72 -20.91
CA ASP A 453 -24.64 -13.99 -20.07
C ASP A 453 -24.79 -15.50 -19.85
N VAL A 454 -25.02 -15.90 -18.63
CA VAL A 454 -25.37 -17.29 -18.26
C VAL A 454 -26.84 -17.33 -17.90
N ASN A 455 -27.57 -18.29 -18.47
CA ASN A 455 -29.00 -18.43 -18.18
C ASN A 455 -29.25 -18.64 -16.69
N ASP A 456 -30.35 -18.09 -16.18
CA ASP A 456 -30.83 -18.33 -14.83
C ASP A 456 -31.02 -19.82 -14.55
N PHE A 457 -30.69 -20.25 -13.35
CA PHE A 457 -30.87 -21.65 -12.95
C PHE A 457 -31.26 -21.79 -11.49
N THR A 458 -32.01 -22.86 -11.21
CA THR A 458 -32.26 -23.34 -9.84
C THR A 458 -31.20 -24.37 -9.49
N LEU A 459 -30.54 -24.15 -8.39
CA LEU A 459 -29.47 -24.98 -7.86
C LEU A 459 -30.04 -25.97 -6.85
N THR A 460 -30.01 -27.26 -7.15
CA THR A 460 -30.46 -28.34 -6.27
C THR A 460 -29.31 -29.20 -5.76
N ASP A 461 -28.16 -29.14 -6.43
CA ASP A 461 -26.93 -29.86 -6.11
C ASP A 461 -25.75 -29.03 -6.61
N GLU A 462 -25.21 -29.37 -7.78
CA GLU A 462 -24.11 -28.67 -8.44
C GLU A 462 -24.48 -28.16 -9.82
N HIS A 463 -23.88 -27.07 -10.24
CA HIS A 463 -23.96 -26.53 -11.60
C HIS A 463 -22.59 -26.00 -12.02
N LEU A 464 -22.08 -26.50 -13.17
CA LEU A 464 -20.76 -26.16 -13.70
C LEU A 464 -20.87 -25.18 -14.87
N VAL A 465 -20.18 -24.06 -14.78
CA VAL A 465 -19.94 -23.14 -15.91
C VAL A 465 -18.48 -23.28 -16.33
N SER A 466 -18.25 -23.94 -17.48
CA SER A 466 -16.90 -24.20 -18.00
C SER A 466 -16.93 -24.39 -19.54
N PRO A 467 -15.99 -23.78 -20.30
CA PRO A 467 -14.98 -22.85 -19.77
C PRO A 467 -15.59 -21.53 -19.34
N LEU A 468 -14.96 -20.88 -18.34
CA LEU A 468 -15.30 -19.52 -17.96
C LEU A 468 -14.74 -18.55 -19.00
N ALA A 469 -15.58 -17.68 -19.54
CA ALA A 469 -15.16 -16.68 -20.51
C ALA A 469 -14.45 -15.51 -19.78
N THR A 470 -13.17 -15.70 -19.48
CA THR A 470 -12.34 -14.67 -18.82
C THR A 470 -11.65 -13.76 -19.83
N GLY A 471 -11.16 -12.63 -19.37
CA GLY A 471 -10.25 -11.75 -20.12
C GLY A 471 -8.82 -12.28 -20.16
N THR A 472 -7.89 -11.39 -20.45
CA THR A 472 -6.46 -11.70 -20.50
C THR A 472 -6.02 -12.34 -19.19
N GLU A 473 -5.35 -13.50 -19.30
CA GLU A 473 -4.74 -14.20 -18.15
C GLU A 473 -5.70 -14.51 -16.99
N GLY A 474 -6.98 -14.68 -17.27
CA GLY A 474 -7.99 -15.08 -16.29
C GLY A 474 -8.73 -13.93 -15.60
N ALA A 475 -8.41 -12.67 -15.93
CA ALA A 475 -9.06 -11.52 -15.33
C ALA A 475 -10.54 -11.44 -15.72
N CYS A 476 -11.44 -11.37 -14.74
CA CYS A 476 -12.88 -11.26 -14.97
C CYS A 476 -13.61 -10.59 -13.81
N GLU A 477 -14.83 -10.16 -14.10
CA GLU A 477 -15.82 -9.73 -13.13
C GLU A 477 -17.04 -10.64 -13.25
N LEU A 478 -17.60 -11.04 -12.13
CA LEU A 478 -18.80 -11.86 -12.05
C LEU A 478 -19.89 -11.06 -11.34
N GLU A 479 -20.93 -10.68 -12.08
CA GLU A 479 -22.14 -10.10 -11.49
C GLU A 479 -23.20 -11.20 -11.36
N MET A 480 -23.86 -11.32 -10.21
CA MET A 480 -24.95 -12.30 -10.04
C MET A 480 -25.86 -11.97 -8.87
N ASP A 481 -27.09 -12.46 -8.95
CA ASP A 481 -28.06 -12.46 -7.88
C ASP A 481 -28.21 -13.86 -7.32
N VAL A 482 -27.95 -14.04 -6.01
CA VAL A 482 -28.09 -15.32 -5.31
C VAL A 482 -29.25 -15.26 -4.31
N THR A 483 -30.27 -16.11 -4.52
CA THR A 483 -31.39 -16.25 -3.59
C THR A 483 -31.29 -17.62 -2.91
N PRO A 484 -30.96 -17.67 -1.61
CA PRO A 484 -30.74 -18.94 -0.92
C PRO A 484 -31.96 -19.84 -0.78
N ASN A 485 -33.19 -19.29 -0.85
CA ASN A 485 -34.45 -20.00 -0.64
C ASN A 485 -34.46 -20.84 0.65
N LYS A 486 -34.30 -22.18 0.53
CA LYS A 486 -34.26 -23.13 1.65
C LYS A 486 -32.86 -23.66 1.94
N ALA A 487 -31.86 -23.24 1.20
CA ALA A 487 -30.50 -23.72 1.37
C ALA A 487 -29.93 -23.32 2.75
N GLN A 488 -29.15 -24.20 3.35
CA GLN A 488 -28.32 -23.87 4.52
C GLN A 488 -26.98 -23.25 4.07
N THR A 489 -26.47 -23.71 2.94
CA THR A 489 -25.28 -23.18 2.30
C THR A 489 -25.53 -23.07 0.79
N VAL A 490 -25.14 -21.97 0.18
CA VAL A 490 -25.08 -21.78 -1.27
C VAL A 490 -23.84 -21.00 -1.61
N GLY A 491 -23.10 -21.47 -2.62
CA GLY A 491 -21.87 -20.84 -3.03
C GLY A 491 -21.37 -21.28 -4.39
N PHE A 492 -20.19 -20.80 -4.70
CA PHE A 492 -19.46 -21.19 -5.91
C PHE A 492 -17.97 -21.25 -5.66
N GLN A 493 -17.29 -22.03 -6.48
CA GLN A 493 -15.84 -22.19 -6.48
C GLN A 493 -15.26 -21.68 -7.78
N LEU A 494 -14.28 -20.78 -7.69
CA LEU A 494 -13.35 -20.49 -8.78
C LEU A 494 -12.37 -21.66 -8.88
N LEU A 495 -12.26 -22.29 -10.04
CA LEU A 495 -11.49 -23.52 -10.25
C LEU A 495 -10.51 -23.37 -11.40
N ASN A 496 -9.41 -24.11 -11.35
CA ASN A 496 -8.52 -24.32 -12.50
C ASN A 496 -8.17 -25.79 -12.71
N GLY A 497 -7.47 -26.07 -13.80
CA GLY A 497 -7.10 -27.43 -14.20
C GLY A 497 -6.08 -28.13 -13.28
N LYS A 498 -5.52 -27.43 -12.29
CA LYS A 498 -4.63 -27.99 -11.27
C LYS A 498 -5.36 -28.42 -10.00
N GLY A 499 -6.67 -28.20 -9.93
CA GLY A 499 -7.47 -28.47 -8.74
C GLY A 499 -7.34 -27.39 -7.66
N GLU A 500 -6.70 -26.27 -7.98
CA GLU A 500 -6.67 -25.10 -7.12
C GLU A 500 -8.03 -24.41 -7.15
N LYS A 501 -8.47 -23.89 -6.00
CA LYS A 501 -9.79 -23.27 -5.89
C LYS A 501 -9.85 -22.17 -4.83
N VAL A 502 -10.72 -21.22 -5.10
CA VAL A 502 -11.26 -20.29 -4.10
C VAL A 502 -12.73 -20.63 -3.90
N ASP A 503 -13.17 -20.81 -2.66
CA ASP A 503 -14.54 -21.14 -2.31
C ASP A 503 -15.24 -19.92 -1.70
N ILE A 504 -16.33 -19.48 -2.33
CA ILE A 504 -17.11 -18.31 -1.91
C ILE A 504 -18.54 -18.77 -1.65
N TYR A 505 -19.02 -18.63 -0.41
CA TYR A 505 -20.32 -19.13 -0.06
C TYR A 505 -21.03 -18.36 1.05
N LEU A 506 -22.35 -18.38 0.99
CA LEU A 506 -23.25 -17.93 2.03
C LEU A 506 -23.54 -19.11 2.97
N ASP A 507 -23.13 -18.99 4.23
CA ASP A 507 -23.51 -19.90 5.31
C ASP A 507 -24.70 -19.28 6.06
N LEU A 508 -25.91 -19.67 5.71
CA LEU A 508 -27.15 -19.12 6.26
C LEU A 508 -27.36 -19.53 7.72
N LYS A 509 -26.72 -20.61 8.15
CA LYS A 509 -26.80 -21.07 9.53
C LYS A 509 -25.99 -20.18 10.47
N SER A 510 -24.80 -19.79 10.07
CA SER A 510 -23.96 -18.87 10.83
C SER A 510 -24.24 -17.39 10.50
N GLY A 511 -25.01 -17.10 9.45
CA GLY A 511 -25.30 -15.75 8.98
C GLY A 511 -24.06 -15.05 8.40
N ARG A 512 -23.25 -15.75 7.62
CA ARG A 512 -21.97 -15.25 7.07
C ARG A 512 -21.83 -15.47 5.59
N ILE A 513 -21.20 -14.56 4.89
CA ILE A 513 -20.52 -14.85 3.64
C ILE A 513 -19.06 -15.18 3.95
N VAL A 514 -18.55 -16.25 3.34
CA VAL A 514 -17.19 -16.75 3.54
C VAL A 514 -16.46 -16.75 2.21
N MET A 515 -15.19 -16.36 2.21
CA MET A 515 -14.25 -16.60 1.14
C MET A 515 -13.08 -17.43 1.69
N ASP A 516 -12.98 -18.69 1.27
CA ASP A 516 -11.90 -19.60 1.66
C ASP A 516 -10.87 -19.70 0.53
N ARG A 517 -9.66 -19.26 0.81
CA ARG A 517 -8.51 -19.32 -0.10
C ARG A 517 -7.48 -20.37 0.28
N SER A 518 -7.79 -21.26 1.21
CA SER A 518 -6.84 -22.26 1.74
C SER A 518 -6.28 -23.21 0.66
N GLN A 519 -6.98 -23.34 -0.49
CA GLN A 519 -6.57 -24.14 -1.62
C GLN A 519 -6.41 -23.33 -2.92
N SER A 520 -6.16 -22.02 -2.80
CA SER A 520 -6.17 -21.08 -3.94
C SER A 520 -4.95 -21.15 -4.86
N GLY A 521 -3.93 -21.95 -4.54
CA GLY A 521 -2.67 -22.04 -5.27
C GLY A 521 -1.46 -22.05 -4.32
N LEU A 522 -0.49 -21.14 -4.55
CA LEU A 522 0.64 -20.97 -3.62
C LEU A 522 0.15 -20.34 -2.32
N THR A 523 0.25 -21.07 -1.23
CA THR A 523 -0.15 -20.62 0.11
C THR A 523 0.98 -20.79 1.14
N ALA A 524 2.04 -21.54 0.79
CA ALA A 524 3.19 -21.86 1.64
C ALA A 524 4.35 -20.91 1.36
N PHE A 525 4.24 -19.65 1.79
CA PHE A 525 5.32 -18.66 1.75
C PHE A 525 5.45 -17.97 3.11
N GLY A 526 6.64 -17.49 3.41
CA GLY A 526 6.92 -16.82 4.69
C GLY A 526 7.14 -17.78 5.88
N GLU A 527 7.31 -19.07 5.66
CA GLU A 527 7.53 -20.08 6.71
C GLU A 527 8.71 -19.78 7.64
N LYS A 528 9.70 -19.05 7.14
CA LYS A 528 10.91 -18.67 7.88
C LYS A 528 10.89 -17.24 8.38
N SER A 529 9.77 -16.54 8.22
CA SER A 529 9.64 -15.15 8.67
C SER A 529 9.45 -15.11 10.18
N GLU A 530 10.06 -14.12 10.82
CA GLU A 530 9.90 -13.91 12.25
C GLU A 530 8.43 -13.59 12.58
N PRO A 531 7.89 -14.08 13.70
CA PRO A 531 6.55 -13.75 14.13
C PRO A 531 6.43 -12.25 14.44
N HIS A 532 5.41 -11.60 13.90
CA HIS A 532 5.18 -10.16 14.07
C HIS A 532 4.38 -9.78 15.32
N PHE A 533 4.23 -10.70 16.30
CA PHE A 533 3.34 -10.48 17.42
C PHE A 533 4.00 -9.99 18.68
N LYS A 534 3.34 -8.99 19.26
CA LYS A 534 3.45 -8.66 20.67
C LYS A 534 2.11 -8.96 21.33
N GLU A 535 2.16 -9.45 22.57
CA GLU A 535 1.02 -9.46 23.45
C GLU A 535 0.54 -8.02 23.60
N THR A 536 -0.76 -7.79 23.41
CA THR A 536 -1.36 -6.46 23.54
C THR A 536 -1.50 -6.08 25.01
N ASP A 537 -1.54 -4.79 25.33
CA ASP A 537 -1.68 -4.30 26.71
C ASP A 537 -2.94 -4.79 27.40
N ASP A 538 -3.96 -5.19 26.63
CA ASP A 538 -5.20 -5.78 27.13
C ASP A 538 -5.16 -7.32 27.18
N HIS A 539 -3.98 -7.91 27.09
CA HIS A 539 -3.71 -9.36 27.12
C HIS A 539 -4.42 -10.17 26.03
N ARG A 540 -4.91 -9.54 24.97
CA ARG A 540 -5.37 -10.26 23.78
C ARG A 540 -4.18 -10.80 23.02
N LYS A 541 -4.10 -12.10 22.88
CA LYS A 541 -3.18 -12.74 21.94
C LYS A 541 -3.78 -12.60 20.56
N VAL A 542 -3.33 -11.61 19.80
CA VAL A 542 -3.60 -11.57 18.38
C VAL A 542 -2.67 -12.60 17.73
N LEU A 543 -3.28 -13.65 17.29
CA LEU A 543 -2.60 -14.85 16.81
C LEU A 543 -2.08 -14.70 15.41
N SER A 544 -0.86 -14.98 15.25
CA SER A 544 -0.35 -15.98 14.36
C SER A 544 1.17 -15.98 14.40
N VAL A 545 1.70 -17.10 14.62
CA VAL A 545 3.14 -17.37 14.61
C VAL A 545 3.56 -18.19 13.39
N ASN A 546 2.61 -18.49 12.51
CA ASN A 546 2.83 -19.32 11.34
C ASN A 546 2.25 -18.63 10.09
N TYR A 547 3.08 -18.04 9.29
CA TYR A 547 2.72 -17.33 8.07
C TYR A 547 1.96 -18.21 7.06
N VAL A 548 2.25 -19.48 6.99
CA VAL A 548 1.54 -20.42 6.12
C VAL A 548 0.07 -20.53 6.52
N ASN A 549 -0.21 -20.70 7.81
CA ASN A 549 -1.56 -20.78 8.33
C ASN A 549 -2.29 -19.43 8.22
N ASP A 550 -1.54 -18.33 8.30
CA ASP A 550 -2.09 -16.97 8.22
C ASP A 550 -2.58 -16.60 6.83
N PHE A 551 -2.02 -17.20 5.78
CA PHE A 551 -2.47 -16.98 4.42
C PHE A 551 -3.54 -17.99 3.99
N ALA A 552 -3.36 -19.28 4.28
CA ALA A 552 -4.24 -20.37 3.89
C ALA A 552 -5.46 -20.48 4.80
N LEU A 553 -6.39 -19.53 4.71
CA LEU A 553 -7.57 -19.45 5.58
C LEU A 553 -8.81 -18.92 4.86
N GLY A 554 -9.97 -19.02 5.53
CA GLY A 554 -11.21 -18.36 5.14
C GLY A 554 -11.41 -17.04 5.88
N THR A 555 -11.80 -15.99 5.16
CA THR A 555 -12.31 -14.73 5.72
C THR A 555 -13.83 -14.72 5.67
N TRP A 556 -14.48 -13.90 6.47
CA TRP A 556 -15.94 -13.87 6.52
C TRP A 556 -16.50 -12.51 6.92
N ALA A 557 -17.71 -12.22 6.46
CA ALA A 557 -18.47 -11.04 6.83
C ALA A 557 -19.88 -11.41 7.30
N PRO A 558 -20.50 -10.62 8.21
CA PRO A 558 -21.85 -10.87 8.67
C PRO A 558 -22.88 -10.47 7.61
N LEU A 559 -23.75 -11.40 7.20
CA LEU A 559 -24.84 -11.15 6.25
C LEU A 559 -25.90 -10.18 6.78
N SER A 560 -25.93 -9.92 8.09
CA SER A 560 -26.85 -8.95 8.71
C SER A 560 -26.66 -7.51 8.24
N LEU A 561 -25.54 -7.20 7.58
CA LEU A 561 -25.31 -5.90 6.94
C LEU A 561 -26.14 -5.70 5.66
N CYS A 562 -26.68 -6.78 5.08
CA CYS A 562 -27.50 -6.80 3.87
C CYS A 562 -28.99 -6.97 4.19
N GLU A 563 -29.87 -6.85 3.16
CA GLU A 563 -31.33 -6.99 3.34
C GLU A 563 -31.79 -8.45 3.53
N GLY A 564 -31.00 -9.44 3.05
CA GLY A 564 -31.12 -10.83 3.48
C GLY A 564 -32.10 -11.73 2.72
N LYS A 565 -32.64 -11.32 1.56
CA LYS A 565 -33.50 -12.18 0.72
C LYS A 565 -32.76 -12.67 -0.51
N THR A 566 -32.28 -11.76 -1.31
CA THR A 566 -31.42 -11.98 -2.47
C THR A 566 -30.17 -11.16 -2.25
N TYR A 567 -29.02 -11.73 -2.52
CA TYR A 567 -27.73 -11.06 -2.40
C TYR A 567 -27.20 -10.78 -3.80
N HIS A 568 -26.97 -9.52 -4.09
CA HIS A 568 -26.26 -9.12 -5.31
C HIS A 568 -24.77 -9.18 -5.04
N LEU A 569 -24.06 -10.05 -5.76
CA LEU A 569 -22.62 -10.23 -5.69
C LEU A 569 -21.96 -9.67 -6.93
N ASP A 570 -20.93 -8.86 -6.70
CA ASP A 570 -20.00 -8.38 -7.71
C ASP A 570 -18.59 -8.82 -7.31
N VAL A 571 -17.97 -9.69 -8.13
CA VAL A 571 -16.71 -10.37 -7.79
C VAL A 571 -15.67 -10.10 -8.85
N PHE A 572 -14.63 -9.37 -8.48
CA PHE A 572 -13.51 -9.04 -9.33
C PHE A 572 -12.36 -10.02 -9.13
N VAL A 573 -11.92 -10.66 -10.19
CA VAL A 573 -10.83 -11.64 -10.20
C VAL A 573 -9.68 -11.08 -11.04
N ASP A 574 -8.50 -10.99 -10.45
CA ASP A 574 -7.26 -10.69 -11.16
C ASP A 574 -6.23 -11.81 -10.94
N LYS A 575 -5.05 -11.71 -11.51
CA LYS A 575 -4.02 -12.76 -11.43
C LYS A 575 -3.65 -13.15 -10.01
N CYS A 576 -3.69 -12.21 -9.06
CA CYS A 576 -3.28 -12.45 -7.69
C CYS A 576 -4.27 -11.92 -6.64
N SER A 577 -5.52 -11.65 -7.02
CA SER A 577 -6.52 -11.14 -6.08
C SER A 577 -7.94 -11.54 -6.44
N VAL A 578 -8.80 -11.57 -5.42
CA VAL A 578 -10.24 -11.64 -5.53
C VAL A 578 -10.84 -10.60 -4.61
N GLU A 579 -11.63 -9.67 -5.17
CA GLU A 579 -12.41 -8.68 -4.40
C GLU A 579 -13.90 -8.98 -4.58
N ILE A 580 -14.65 -8.97 -3.47
CA ILE A 580 -16.08 -9.27 -3.44
C ILE A 580 -16.81 -8.05 -2.87
N PHE A 581 -17.83 -7.62 -3.58
CA PHE A 581 -18.77 -6.60 -3.12
C PHE A 581 -20.17 -7.20 -3.09
N VAL A 582 -20.87 -7.03 -1.96
CA VAL A 582 -22.24 -7.51 -1.80
C VAL A 582 -23.15 -6.32 -1.55
N ASP A 583 -24.29 -6.31 -2.25
CA ASP A 583 -25.33 -5.27 -2.12
C ASP A 583 -24.75 -3.85 -2.16
N SER A 584 -24.06 -3.52 -3.26
CA SER A 584 -23.42 -2.22 -3.50
C SER A 584 -22.39 -1.85 -2.43
N GLY A 585 -21.58 -2.82 -2.00
CA GLY A 585 -20.47 -2.61 -1.08
C GLY A 585 -20.87 -2.50 0.40
N ARG A 586 -22.10 -2.90 0.78
CA ARG A 586 -22.44 -3.08 2.21
C ARG A 586 -21.54 -4.11 2.87
N ILE A 587 -21.09 -5.10 2.11
CA ILE A 587 -19.96 -5.95 2.43
C ILE A 587 -18.93 -5.81 1.33
N ALA A 588 -17.68 -5.60 1.72
CA ALA A 588 -16.51 -5.66 0.85
C ALA A 588 -15.49 -6.63 1.44
N MET A 589 -14.87 -7.46 0.59
CA MET A 589 -13.87 -8.43 1.01
C MET A 589 -12.72 -8.44 0.00
N THR A 590 -11.53 -8.08 0.43
CA THR A 590 -10.32 -8.06 -0.40
C THR A 590 -9.34 -9.14 0.03
N ASN A 591 -8.98 -10.03 -0.88
CA ASN A 591 -8.05 -11.11 -0.57
C ASN A 591 -7.07 -11.35 -1.72
N LEU A 592 -5.78 -11.48 -1.39
CA LEU A 592 -4.78 -11.99 -2.31
C LEU A 592 -4.94 -13.49 -2.52
N VAL A 593 -4.65 -13.95 -3.72
CA VAL A 593 -4.58 -15.36 -4.12
C VAL A 593 -3.37 -15.54 -5.05
N PHE A 594 -2.78 -16.72 -5.09
CA PHE A 594 -1.62 -16.99 -5.96
C PHE A 594 -1.79 -18.31 -6.71
N PRO A 595 -2.78 -18.39 -7.62
CA PRO A 595 -3.01 -19.61 -8.41
C PRO A 595 -1.84 -19.86 -9.36
N THR A 596 -1.47 -21.14 -9.55
CA THR A 596 -0.40 -21.50 -10.49
C THR A 596 -0.86 -21.55 -11.95
N GLN A 597 -2.17 -21.48 -12.17
CA GLN A 597 -2.83 -21.27 -13.45
C GLN A 597 -4.08 -20.40 -13.22
N PRO A 598 -4.51 -19.61 -14.22
CA PRO A 598 -5.75 -18.84 -14.12
C PRO A 598 -6.95 -19.72 -13.79
N TYR A 599 -7.86 -19.21 -12.98
CA TYR A 599 -9.16 -19.86 -12.81
C TYR A 599 -9.95 -19.77 -14.11
N ASN A 600 -10.54 -20.90 -14.52
CA ASN A 600 -11.21 -21.03 -15.83
C ASN A 600 -12.55 -21.75 -15.77
N ALA A 601 -13.07 -22.00 -14.56
CA ALA A 601 -14.38 -22.60 -14.35
C ALA A 601 -15.01 -22.08 -13.04
N LEU A 602 -16.36 -22.07 -13.01
CA LEU A 602 -17.18 -21.86 -11.83
C LEU A 602 -17.97 -23.12 -11.54
N ARG A 603 -17.91 -23.62 -10.33
CA ARG A 603 -18.77 -24.67 -9.84
C ARG A 603 -19.66 -24.14 -8.74
N PHE A 604 -20.94 -23.93 -9.04
CA PHE A 604 -21.95 -23.61 -8.07
C PHE A 604 -22.40 -24.86 -7.31
N TYR A 605 -22.76 -24.68 -6.05
CA TYR A 605 -23.27 -25.77 -5.22
C TYR A 605 -24.24 -25.26 -4.15
N THR A 606 -25.11 -26.16 -3.66
CA THR A 606 -26.00 -25.90 -2.54
C THR A 606 -26.01 -27.08 -1.57
N GLN A 607 -26.30 -26.82 -0.32
CA GLN A 607 -26.49 -27.83 0.70
C GLN A 607 -27.70 -27.49 1.57
N GLY A 608 -28.48 -28.51 1.92
CA GLY A 608 -29.63 -28.38 2.83
C GLY A 608 -30.86 -27.71 2.23
N GLY A 609 -30.93 -27.56 0.91
CA GLY A 609 -32.07 -27.01 0.20
C GLY A 609 -31.69 -26.45 -1.17
N GLU A 610 -32.70 -25.96 -1.88
CA GLU A 610 -32.53 -25.35 -3.19
C GLU A 610 -32.20 -23.85 -3.07
N ALA A 611 -31.49 -23.32 -4.04
CA ALA A 611 -31.20 -21.91 -4.22
C ALA A 611 -31.42 -21.48 -5.68
N GLU A 612 -31.51 -20.20 -5.94
CA GLU A 612 -31.57 -19.64 -7.30
C GLU A 612 -30.36 -18.75 -7.56
N VAL A 613 -29.82 -18.87 -8.77
CA VAL A 613 -28.80 -17.96 -9.32
C VAL A 613 -29.39 -17.32 -10.58
N LYS A 614 -29.45 -15.98 -10.56
CA LYS A 614 -30.02 -15.19 -11.66
C LYS A 614 -29.03 -14.10 -12.08
N ASN A 615 -29.25 -13.59 -13.30
CA ASN A 615 -28.50 -12.48 -13.85
C ASN A 615 -26.97 -12.69 -13.84
N LEU A 616 -26.52 -13.95 -13.91
CA LEU A 616 -25.08 -14.22 -13.92
C LEU A 616 -24.46 -13.73 -15.23
N LYS A 617 -23.57 -12.78 -15.09
CA LYS A 617 -22.74 -12.25 -16.18
C LYS A 617 -21.28 -12.47 -15.87
N VAL A 618 -20.54 -12.85 -16.88
CA VAL A 618 -19.08 -12.94 -16.84
C VAL A 618 -18.52 -11.87 -17.75
N HIS A 619 -17.92 -10.84 -17.17
CA HIS A 619 -17.25 -9.78 -17.91
C HIS A 619 -15.76 -10.12 -18.05
N GLN A 620 -15.27 -10.09 -19.28
CA GLN A 620 -13.83 -10.20 -19.55
C GLN A 620 -13.15 -8.87 -19.21
N LEU A 621 -12.17 -8.88 -18.33
CA LEU A 621 -11.48 -7.67 -17.92
C LEU A 621 -10.10 -7.51 -18.57
N GLY A 622 -9.70 -6.25 -18.77
CA GLY A 622 -8.39 -5.85 -19.29
C GLY A 622 -8.23 -4.33 -19.30
N LEU A 623 -6.99 -3.84 -19.38
CA LEU A 623 -6.67 -2.41 -19.59
C LEU A 623 -6.70 -2.04 -21.07
#